data_71ef319b64bc2b87894e8267668fd65e
#
_entry.id   71ef319b64bc2b87894e8267668fd65e
#
_cell.length_a   1.000
_cell.length_b   1.000
_cell.length_c   1.000
_cell.angle_alpha   90.00
_cell.angle_beta   90.00
_cell.angle_gamma   90.00
#
_symmetry.space_group_name_H-M   'P 1'
#
loop_
_entity.id
_entity.type
_entity.pdbx_description
1 polymer ?
#
loop_
_entity_poly.entity_id
_entity_poly.type
_entity_poly.pdbx_seq_one_letter_code
_entity_poly.pdbx_strand_id
1 'polypeptide(L)'
;MCRLMLTGLEKVYRDKKQEKKAVQNLTVSFEHGVYGLLGENGAGKTTLMRMIVGILKPTQGQITYDGIPIRQLGGTYRNLLGYLPQDFGYYKDFSAVRFLNYIAALKAIDSKIAKERIDNLLETVGLTEARNKKLKTFSGGMLRRIGIAQALLNEPKILILDEPTAGLDPRERVRFRNIISALGKNRIVILSTHIVSDVEYIADQIMIMKQGAFIKTGTQAQILEPVAGCVWKCVVSEKEAEELNATYAVSNLRGSEREGQVE
;
A
#
# COMPACT_ATOMS: atom_id res chain seq x y z
N MET A 1 -5.29 -21.27 9.74
CA MET A 1 -4.85 -19.91 10.09
C MET A 1 -4.34 -19.25 8.81
N CYS A 2 -4.71 -18.02 8.52
CA CYS A 2 -4.21 -17.33 7.31
C CYS A 2 -2.96 -16.55 7.71
N ARG A 3 -1.77 -17.13 7.50
CA ARG A 3 -0.49 -16.55 7.93
C ARG A 3 0.51 -16.49 6.79
N LEU A 4 0.95 -15.30 6.44
CA LEU A 4 2.05 -15.08 5.50
C LEU A 4 3.31 -14.77 6.31
N MET A 5 4.38 -15.53 6.11
CA MET A 5 5.63 -15.36 6.84
C MET A 5 6.80 -15.15 5.89
N LEU A 6 7.60 -14.15 6.17
CA LEU A 6 8.88 -13.87 5.53
C LEU A 6 9.99 -14.25 6.52
N THR A 7 10.97 -15.01 6.08
CA THR A 7 12.08 -15.46 6.94
C THR A 7 13.41 -15.18 6.27
N GLY A 8 14.21 -14.29 6.87
CA GLY A 8 15.54 -13.95 6.38
C GLY A 8 15.55 -13.44 4.94
N LEU A 9 14.50 -12.69 4.53
CA LEU A 9 14.29 -12.35 3.14
C LEU A 9 15.29 -11.28 2.69
N GLU A 10 16.03 -11.58 1.62
CA GLU A 10 17.02 -10.68 1.05
C GLU A 10 16.87 -10.55 -0.47
N LYS A 11 17.11 -9.35 -1.00
CA LYS A 11 17.23 -9.09 -2.42
C LYS A 11 18.40 -8.21 -2.72
N VAL A 12 19.34 -8.77 -3.48
CA VAL A 12 20.52 -8.07 -4.02
C VAL A 12 20.38 -7.98 -5.54
N TYR A 13 20.47 -6.78 -6.07
CA TYR A 13 20.63 -6.55 -7.50
C TYR A 13 22.12 -6.39 -7.79
N ARG A 14 22.60 -7.13 -8.78
CA ARG A 14 23.99 -7.08 -9.25
C ARG A 14 24.01 -6.50 -10.64
N ASP A 15 24.65 -5.37 -10.80
CA ASP A 15 25.04 -4.83 -12.08
C ASP A 15 26.56 -4.89 -12.21
N LYS A 16 27.08 -4.82 -13.44
CA LYS A 16 28.53 -5.03 -13.74
C LYS A 16 29.50 -4.20 -12.88
N LYS A 17 29.03 -3.14 -12.20
CA LYS A 17 29.85 -2.22 -11.39
C LYS A 17 29.40 -2.03 -9.95
N GLN A 18 28.20 -2.50 -9.57
CA GLN A 18 27.68 -2.22 -8.22
C GLN A 18 26.72 -3.33 -7.75
N GLU A 19 26.80 -3.63 -6.46
CA GLU A 19 25.77 -4.41 -5.75
C GLU A 19 24.87 -3.46 -4.97
N LYS A 20 23.54 -3.59 -5.19
CA LYS A 20 22.53 -2.85 -4.43
C LYS A 20 21.68 -3.83 -3.63
N LYS A 21 21.79 -3.78 -2.31
CA LYS A 21 20.90 -4.51 -1.40
C LYS A 21 19.57 -3.76 -1.30
N ALA A 22 18.55 -4.23 -2.03
CA ALA A 22 17.24 -3.59 -2.04
C ALA A 22 16.34 -4.07 -0.90
N VAL A 23 16.58 -5.27 -0.37
CA VAL A 23 15.93 -5.83 0.83
C VAL A 23 17.00 -6.58 1.61
N GLN A 24 17.05 -6.36 2.94
CA GLN A 24 18.12 -6.85 3.81
C GLN A 24 17.54 -7.64 4.98
N ASN A 25 17.67 -8.97 4.93
CA ASN A 25 17.38 -9.91 6.01
C ASN A 25 16.05 -9.66 6.75
N LEU A 26 14.95 -9.49 6.01
CA LEU A 26 13.65 -9.20 6.62
C LEU A 26 12.99 -10.49 7.13
N THR A 27 12.60 -10.47 8.41
CA THR A 27 11.78 -11.51 9.03
C THR A 27 10.55 -10.85 9.64
N VAL A 28 9.36 -11.25 9.17
CA VAL A 28 8.07 -10.69 9.61
C VAL A 28 6.94 -11.67 9.32
N SER A 29 5.91 -11.64 10.15
CA SER A 29 4.69 -12.42 10.00
C SER A 29 3.50 -11.49 9.82
N PHE A 30 2.63 -11.84 8.87
CA PHE A 30 1.37 -11.13 8.61
C PHE A 30 0.21 -12.08 8.87
N GLU A 31 -0.76 -11.59 9.61
CA GLU A 31 -2.07 -12.22 9.84
C GLU A 31 -3.18 -11.30 9.28
N HIS A 32 -4.45 -11.56 9.59
CA HIS A 32 -5.51 -10.64 9.15
C HIS A 32 -5.28 -9.24 9.72
N GLY A 33 -5.49 -8.23 8.91
CA GLY A 33 -5.28 -6.83 9.26
C GLY A 33 -4.66 -6.02 8.13
N VAL A 34 -4.52 -4.73 8.37
CA VAL A 34 -3.93 -3.76 7.45
C VAL A 34 -2.51 -3.41 7.92
N TYR A 35 -1.54 -3.64 7.05
CA TYR A 35 -0.13 -3.38 7.29
C TYR A 35 0.34 -2.24 6.38
N GLY A 36 0.76 -1.14 6.99
CA GLY A 36 1.32 0.02 6.30
C GLY A 36 2.84 -0.09 6.16
N LEU A 37 3.33 -0.20 4.93
CA LEU A 37 4.77 -0.18 4.63
C LEU A 37 5.18 1.26 4.27
N LEU A 38 5.68 2.00 5.25
CA LEU A 38 6.07 3.39 5.12
C LEU A 38 7.57 3.52 4.82
N GLY A 39 7.94 4.42 3.93
CA GLY A 39 9.33 4.71 3.63
C GLY A 39 9.50 5.56 2.38
N GLU A 40 10.68 6.16 2.24
CA GLU A 40 11.02 6.99 1.08
C GLU A 40 11.05 6.20 -0.23
N ASN A 41 11.09 6.91 -1.35
CA ASN A 41 11.31 6.29 -2.65
C ASN A 41 12.70 5.63 -2.68
N GLY A 42 12.75 4.39 -3.17
CA GLY A 42 13.99 3.60 -3.17
C GLY A 42 14.29 2.85 -1.87
N ALA A 43 13.46 2.95 -0.81
CA ALA A 43 13.64 2.20 0.43
C ALA A 43 13.55 0.67 0.28
N GLY A 44 13.00 0.17 -0.85
CA GLY A 44 12.86 -1.26 -1.12
C GLY A 44 11.42 -1.79 -1.09
N LYS A 45 10.43 -0.95 -0.82
CA LYS A 45 9.00 -1.31 -0.67
C LYS A 45 8.46 -2.12 -1.86
N THR A 46 8.56 -1.58 -3.08
CA THR A 46 8.10 -2.25 -4.31
C THR A 46 8.85 -3.58 -4.55
N THR A 47 10.16 -3.63 -4.23
CA THR A 47 10.95 -4.87 -4.32
C THR A 47 10.40 -5.94 -3.38
N LEU A 48 10.11 -5.58 -2.13
CA LEU A 48 9.51 -6.47 -1.15
C LEU A 48 8.13 -6.97 -1.63
N MET A 49 7.26 -6.08 -2.08
CA MET A 49 5.95 -6.45 -2.59
C MET A 49 6.02 -7.38 -3.80
N ARG A 50 6.92 -7.11 -4.76
CA ARG A 50 7.14 -7.98 -5.92
C ARG A 50 7.65 -9.38 -5.52
N MET A 51 8.39 -9.50 -4.43
CA MET A 51 8.78 -10.82 -3.89
C MET A 51 7.57 -11.52 -3.24
N ILE A 52 6.75 -10.80 -2.47
CA ILE A 52 5.54 -11.35 -1.84
C ILE A 52 4.56 -11.86 -2.90
N VAL A 53 4.32 -11.11 -3.97
CA VAL A 53 3.41 -11.57 -5.04
C VAL A 53 4.03 -12.63 -5.96
N GLY A 54 5.30 -12.98 -5.75
CA GLY A 54 5.99 -14.05 -6.49
C GLY A 54 6.50 -13.66 -7.88
N ILE A 55 6.43 -12.36 -8.25
CA ILE A 55 6.99 -11.83 -9.51
C ILE A 55 8.52 -11.81 -9.45
N LEU A 56 9.08 -11.53 -8.28
CA LEU A 56 10.51 -11.43 -8.06
C LEU A 56 11.02 -12.53 -7.13
N LYS A 57 12.08 -13.23 -7.54
CA LYS A 57 12.73 -14.24 -6.69
C LYS A 57 13.65 -13.55 -5.67
N PRO A 58 13.53 -13.85 -4.36
CA PRO A 58 14.52 -13.44 -3.38
C PRO A 58 15.90 -14.03 -3.69
N THR A 59 16.95 -13.31 -3.27
CA THR A 59 18.34 -13.82 -3.35
C THR A 59 18.61 -14.81 -2.23
N GLN A 60 18.10 -14.52 -1.01
CA GLN A 60 18.14 -15.39 0.16
C GLN A 60 16.82 -15.36 0.91
N GLY A 61 16.62 -16.31 1.81
CA GLY A 61 15.42 -16.44 2.61
C GLY A 61 14.24 -17.04 1.85
N GLN A 62 13.10 -17.08 2.50
CA GLN A 62 11.89 -17.67 1.93
C GLN A 62 10.62 -16.93 2.38
N ILE A 63 9.57 -17.14 1.60
CA ILE A 63 8.21 -16.70 1.91
C ILE A 63 7.34 -17.94 1.99
N THR A 64 6.59 -18.07 3.09
CA THR A 64 5.65 -19.17 3.29
C THR A 64 4.24 -18.64 3.54
N TYR A 65 3.24 -19.39 3.09
CA TYR A 65 1.84 -19.19 3.43
C TYR A 65 1.33 -20.42 4.15
N ASP A 66 0.84 -20.26 5.38
CA ASP A 66 0.46 -21.35 6.30
C ASP A 66 1.56 -22.43 6.41
N GLY A 67 2.82 -22.00 6.48
CA GLY A 67 3.99 -22.88 6.61
C GLY A 67 4.53 -23.47 5.30
N ILE A 68 3.79 -23.35 4.18
CA ILE A 68 4.19 -23.91 2.89
C ILE A 68 4.88 -22.83 2.05
N PRO A 69 6.07 -23.07 1.49
CA PRO A 69 6.75 -22.14 0.60
C PRO A 69 5.86 -21.75 -0.59
N ILE A 70 5.70 -20.43 -0.85
CA ILE A 70 4.81 -19.92 -1.89
C ILE A 70 5.13 -20.47 -3.29
N ARG A 71 6.38 -20.86 -3.52
CA ARG A 71 6.80 -21.48 -4.78
C ARG A 71 6.22 -22.88 -4.98
N GLN A 72 6.07 -23.64 -3.90
CA GLN A 72 5.45 -24.97 -3.94
C GLN A 72 3.94 -24.85 -4.18
N LEU A 73 3.31 -23.82 -3.65
CA LEU A 73 1.88 -23.55 -3.85
C LEU A 73 1.56 -23.13 -5.30
N GLY A 74 2.49 -22.49 -6.01
CA GLY A 74 2.35 -22.14 -7.42
C GLY A 74 1.07 -21.40 -7.76
N GLY A 75 0.18 -22.03 -8.54
CA GLY A 75 -1.13 -21.47 -8.96
C GLY A 75 -2.06 -21.22 -7.78
N THR A 76 -2.08 -22.12 -6.79
CA THR A 76 -2.92 -21.97 -5.60
C THR A 76 -2.58 -20.70 -4.84
N TYR A 77 -1.28 -20.37 -4.67
CA TYR A 77 -0.90 -19.10 -4.04
C TYR A 77 -1.36 -17.89 -4.85
N ARG A 78 -1.21 -17.92 -6.19
CA ARG A 78 -1.68 -16.81 -7.04
C ARG A 78 -3.19 -16.56 -6.95
N ASN A 79 -3.97 -17.60 -6.73
CA ASN A 79 -5.42 -17.48 -6.51
C ASN A 79 -5.76 -16.81 -5.18
N LEU A 80 -4.86 -16.84 -4.19
CA LEU A 80 -5.03 -16.13 -2.91
C LEU A 80 -4.65 -14.66 -2.99
N LEU A 81 -4.01 -14.21 -4.09
CA LEU A 81 -3.48 -12.85 -4.23
C LEU A 81 -4.41 -11.92 -5.00
N GLY A 82 -4.55 -10.71 -4.45
CA GLY A 82 -4.93 -9.52 -5.20
C GLY A 82 -3.73 -8.56 -5.24
N TYR A 83 -3.42 -8.01 -6.40
CA TYR A 83 -2.29 -7.10 -6.54
C TYR A 83 -2.67 -5.88 -7.36
N LEU A 84 -2.41 -4.71 -6.80
CA LEU A 84 -2.45 -3.42 -7.50
C LEU A 84 -1.02 -2.84 -7.53
N PRO A 85 -0.34 -2.90 -8.67
CA PRO A 85 0.98 -2.29 -8.83
C PRO A 85 0.89 -0.76 -8.85
N GLN A 86 2.02 -0.09 -8.62
CA GLN A 86 2.14 1.36 -8.73
C GLN A 86 1.73 1.84 -10.11
N ASP A 87 2.27 1.20 -11.17
CA ASP A 87 1.87 1.42 -12.55
C ASP A 87 0.87 0.33 -12.96
N PHE A 88 -0.39 0.69 -12.92
CA PHE A 88 -1.49 -0.19 -13.27
C PHE A 88 -1.79 -0.08 -14.78
N GLY A 89 -1.50 -1.16 -15.50
CA GLY A 89 -1.79 -1.28 -16.94
C GLY A 89 -3.27 -1.57 -17.20
N TYR A 90 -3.87 -0.84 -18.15
CA TYR A 90 -5.26 -1.04 -18.57
C TYR A 90 -5.45 -0.75 -20.07
N TYR A 91 -6.49 -1.31 -20.64
CA TYR A 91 -6.87 -1.07 -22.05
C TYR A 91 -7.75 0.17 -22.15
N LYS A 92 -7.19 1.26 -22.67
CA LYS A 92 -7.83 2.60 -22.71
C LYS A 92 -9.21 2.61 -23.38
N ASP A 93 -9.45 1.77 -24.37
CA ASP A 93 -10.72 1.70 -25.10
C ASP A 93 -11.71 0.66 -24.57
N PHE A 94 -11.35 -0.09 -23.51
CA PHE A 94 -12.29 -0.94 -22.81
C PHE A 94 -13.18 -0.10 -21.89
N SER A 95 -14.45 -0.51 -21.77
CA SER A 95 -15.28 -0.02 -20.64
C SER A 95 -14.85 -0.70 -19.33
N ALA A 96 -15.23 -0.12 -18.19
CA ALA A 96 -14.92 -0.69 -16.88
C ALA A 96 -15.40 -2.15 -16.76
N VAL A 97 -16.64 -2.43 -17.14
CA VAL A 97 -17.20 -3.78 -17.11
C VAL A 97 -16.47 -4.71 -18.08
N ARG A 98 -16.12 -4.25 -19.29
CA ARG A 98 -15.33 -5.06 -20.26
C ARG A 98 -13.96 -5.41 -19.74
N PHE A 99 -13.29 -4.45 -19.09
CA PHE A 99 -11.98 -4.65 -18.48
C PHE A 99 -12.05 -5.70 -17.36
N LEU A 100 -13.01 -5.57 -16.44
CA LEU A 100 -13.16 -6.53 -15.34
C LEU A 100 -13.53 -7.94 -15.84
N ASN A 101 -14.39 -8.07 -16.87
CA ASN A 101 -14.67 -9.36 -17.51
C ASN A 101 -13.42 -9.98 -18.13
N TYR A 102 -12.59 -9.17 -18.80
CA TYR A 102 -11.32 -9.64 -19.33
C TYR A 102 -10.38 -10.18 -18.25
N ILE A 103 -10.26 -9.47 -17.12
CA ILE A 103 -9.46 -9.93 -15.99
C ILE A 103 -10.07 -11.19 -15.34
N ALA A 104 -11.39 -11.27 -15.23
CA ALA A 104 -12.09 -12.45 -14.70
C ALA A 104 -11.78 -13.69 -15.56
N ALA A 105 -11.81 -13.54 -16.89
CA ALA A 105 -11.46 -14.61 -17.82
C ALA A 105 -9.99 -15.07 -17.67
N LEU A 106 -9.05 -14.11 -17.51
CA LEU A 106 -7.63 -14.44 -17.24
C LEU A 106 -7.45 -15.18 -15.91
N LYS A 107 -8.31 -14.94 -14.93
CA LYS A 107 -8.31 -15.62 -13.62
C LYS A 107 -9.13 -16.92 -13.65
N ALA A 108 -9.64 -17.34 -14.80
CA ALA A 108 -10.51 -18.52 -14.97
C ALA A 108 -11.74 -18.52 -14.03
N ILE A 109 -12.32 -17.35 -13.77
CA ILE A 109 -13.55 -17.21 -13.00
C ILE A 109 -14.73 -17.51 -13.93
N ASP A 110 -15.66 -18.36 -13.47
CA ASP A 110 -16.88 -18.68 -14.22
C ASP A 110 -17.66 -17.40 -14.57
N SER A 111 -18.23 -17.35 -15.76
CA SER A 111 -18.87 -16.14 -16.31
C SER A 111 -20.08 -15.64 -15.49
N LYS A 112 -20.86 -16.56 -14.91
CA LYS A 112 -22.01 -16.20 -14.06
C LYS A 112 -21.53 -15.60 -12.74
N ILE A 113 -20.51 -16.25 -12.11
CA ILE A 113 -19.87 -15.75 -10.88
C ILE A 113 -19.18 -14.40 -11.15
N ALA A 114 -18.49 -14.29 -12.28
CA ALA A 114 -17.79 -13.05 -12.66
C ALA A 114 -18.78 -11.87 -12.78
N LYS A 115 -19.94 -12.08 -13.40
CA LYS A 115 -20.95 -11.03 -13.56
C LYS A 115 -21.41 -10.48 -12.20
N GLU A 116 -21.80 -11.36 -11.28
CA GLU A 116 -22.24 -10.97 -9.94
C GLU A 116 -21.15 -10.24 -9.17
N ARG A 117 -19.93 -10.79 -9.18
CA ARG A 117 -18.77 -10.16 -8.51
C ARG A 117 -18.43 -8.79 -9.08
N ILE A 118 -18.48 -8.63 -10.40
CA ILE A 118 -18.19 -7.36 -11.06
C ILE A 118 -19.23 -6.31 -10.66
N ASP A 119 -20.51 -6.66 -10.63
CA ASP A 119 -21.57 -5.73 -10.23
C ASP A 119 -21.36 -5.28 -8.78
N ASN A 120 -21.12 -6.20 -7.85
CA ASN A 120 -20.84 -5.90 -6.44
C ASN A 120 -19.55 -5.09 -6.25
N LEU A 121 -18.50 -5.38 -7.02
CA LEU A 121 -17.23 -4.65 -6.93
C LEU A 121 -17.35 -3.23 -7.48
N LEU A 122 -18.06 -3.03 -8.59
CA LEU A 122 -18.32 -1.69 -9.13
C LEU A 122 -19.11 -0.83 -8.14
N GLU A 123 -20.07 -1.42 -7.43
CA GLU A 123 -20.78 -0.75 -6.33
C GLU A 123 -19.84 -0.41 -5.18
N THR A 124 -19.08 -1.38 -4.68
CA THR A 124 -18.11 -1.21 -3.57
C THR A 124 -17.12 -0.08 -3.84
N VAL A 125 -16.58 -0.01 -5.07
CA VAL A 125 -15.63 1.06 -5.44
C VAL A 125 -16.35 2.32 -5.95
N GLY A 126 -17.68 2.37 -5.97
CA GLY A 126 -18.51 3.51 -6.39
C GLY A 126 -18.30 3.90 -7.85
N LEU A 127 -18.29 2.91 -8.74
CA LEU A 127 -18.14 3.09 -10.19
C LEU A 127 -19.33 2.51 -10.99
N THR A 128 -20.46 2.23 -10.36
CA THR A 128 -21.67 1.67 -10.99
C THR A 128 -22.12 2.51 -12.17
N GLU A 129 -22.25 3.83 -12.01
CA GLU A 129 -22.67 4.77 -13.05
C GLU A 129 -21.64 4.90 -14.20
N ALA A 130 -20.39 4.51 -13.95
CA ALA A 130 -19.31 4.58 -14.92
C ALA A 130 -19.03 3.21 -15.59
N ARG A 131 -19.80 2.17 -15.28
CA ARG A 131 -19.55 0.79 -15.73
C ARG A 131 -19.35 0.63 -17.23
N ASN A 132 -20.06 1.41 -18.03
CA ASN A 132 -20.01 1.36 -19.50
C ASN A 132 -19.09 2.44 -20.11
N LYS A 133 -18.54 3.36 -19.30
CA LYS A 133 -17.63 4.40 -19.78
C LYS A 133 -16.24 3.81 -20.08
N LYS A 134 -15.59 4.30 -21.14
CA LYS A 134 -14.25 3.88 -21.52
C LYS A 134 -13.22 4.34 -20.48
N LEU A 135 -12.25 3.48 -20.15
CA LEU A 135 -11.23 3.76 -19.13
C LEU A 135 -10.37 4.98 -19.45
N LYS A 136 -10.21 5.33 -20.74
CA LYS A 136 -9.51 6.57 -21.13
C LYS A 136 -10.21 7.86 -20.65
N THR A 137 -11.48 7.79 -20.26
CA THR A 137 -12.25 8.93 -19.74
C THR A 137 -12.25 8.99 -18.21
N PHE A 138 -11.59 8.04 -17.55
CA PHE A 138 -11.55 7.98 -16.10
C PHE A 138 -10.52 8.95 -15.54
N SER A 139 -10.86 9.58 -14.39
CA SER A 139 -9.87 10.30 -13.58
C SER A 139 -8.85 9.32 -12.96
N GLY A 140 -7.73 9.85 -12.47
CA GLY A 140 -6.73 9.05 -11.75
C GLY A 140 -7.34 8.25 -10.59
N GLY A 141 -8.24 8.88 -9.80
CA GLY A 141 -8.97 8.22 -8.72
C GLY A 141 -9.92 7.13 -9.21
N MET A 142 -10.62 7.33 -10.31
CA MET A 142 -11.46 6.30 -10.92
C MET A 142 -10.61 5.12 -11.43
N LEU A 143 -9.45 5.38 -12.03
CA LEU A 143 -8.51 4.33 -12.46
C LEU A 143 -7.95 3.54 -11.29
N ARG A 144 -7.60 4.18 -10.19
CA ARG A 144 -7.17 3.47 -8.96
C ARG A 144 -8.28 2.60 -8.41
N ARG A 145 -9.52 3.08 -8.37
CA ARG A 145 -10.68 2.31 -7.90
C ARG A 145 -10.98 1.09 -8.78
N ILE A 146 -10.89 1.21 -10.10
CA ILE A 146 -11.03 0.03 -10.98
C ILE A 146 -9.87 -0.95 -10.81
N GLY A 147 -8.65 -0.45 -10.51
CA GLY A 147 -7.50 -1.27 -10.14
C GLY A 147 -7.71 -2.07 -8.85
N ILE A 148 -8.40 -1.49 -7.84
CA ILE A 148 -8.79 -2.24 -6.65
C ILE A 148 -9.82 -3.32 -7.02
N ALA A 149 -10.85 -2.95 -7.78
CA ALA A 149 -11.89 -3.90 -8.19
C ALA A 149 -11.27 -5.12 -8.91
N GLN A 150 -10.32 -4.91 -9.83
CA GLN A 150 -9.63 -6.00 -10.50
C GLN A 150 -8.78 -6.87 -9.56
N ALA A 151 -8.17 -6.25 -8.52
CA ALA A 151 -7.39 -6.98 -7.53
C ALA A 151 -8.27 -7.86 -6.62
N LEU A 152 -9.53 -7.47 -6.43
CA LEU A 152 -10.51 -8.17 -5.58
C LEU A 152 -11.33 -9.25 -6.30
N LEU A 153 -11.28 -9.35 -7.63
CA LEU A 153 -12.14 -10.23 -8.43
C LEU A 153 -12.14 -11.70 -7.99
N ASN A 154 -11.02 -12.21 -7.54
CA ASN A 154 -10.85 -13.60 -7.08
C ASN A 154 -11.05 -13.78 -5.57
N GLU A 155 -11.60 -12.77 -4.87
CA GLU A 155 -11.77 -12.78 -3.40
C GLU A 155 -10.50 -13.15 -2.64
N PRO A 156 -9.42 -12.39 -2.85
CA PRO A 156 -8.10 -12.76 -2.36
C PRO A 156 -8.06 -12.80 -0.82
N LYS A 157 -7.22 -13.66 -0.27
CA LYS A 157 -6.86 -13.67 1.16
C LYS A 157 -5.74 -12.70 1.48
N ILE A 158 -4.92 -12.36 0.48
CA ILE A 158 -3.81 -11.42 0.58
C ILE A 158 -3.99 -10.35 -0.49
N LEU A 159 -4.06 -9.09 -0.07
CA LEU A 159 -4.17 -7.93 -0.95
C LEU A 159 -2.92 -7.06 -0.82
N ILE A 160 -2.22 -6.88 -1.92
CA ILE A 160 -0.99 -6.07 -2.01
C ILE A 160 -1.27 -4.84 -2.85
N LEU A 161 -0.99 -3.66 -2.29
CA LEU A 161 -1.28 -2.36 -2.89
C LEU A 161 -0.02 -1.50 -2.89
N ASP A 162 0.59 -1.31 -4.07
CA ASP A 162 1.83 -0.54 -4.20
C ASP A 162 1.53 0.92 -4.55
N GLU A 163 1.81 1.85 -3.60
CA GLU A 163 1.55 3.30 -3.70
C GLU A 163 0.11 3.62 -4.19
N PRO A 164 -0.92 3.04 -3.54
CA PRO A 164 -2.27 3.07 -4.10
C PRO A 164 -2.94 4.45 -4.08
N THR A 165 -2.44 5.37 -3.27
CA THR A 165 -2.98 6.74 -3.08
C THR A 165 -2.19 7.80 -3.83
N ALA A 166 -1.11 7.43 -4.49
CA ALA A 166 -0.28 8.36 -5.25
C ALA A 166 -1.09 9.08 -6.33
N GLY A 167 -1.02 10.42 -6.36
CA GLY A 167 -1.73 11.25 -7.33
C GLY A 167 -3.23 11.38 -7.13
N LEU A 168 -3.77 10.89 -6.01
CA LEU A 168 -5.18 11.11 -5.65
C LEU A 168 -5.38 12.47 -4.96
N ASP A 169 -6.52 13.11 -5.25
CA ASP A 169 -6.96 14.27 -4.48
C ASP A 169 -7.38 13.88 -3.04
N PRO A 170 -7.49 14.84 -2.10
CA PRO A 170 -7.80 14.54 -0.70
C PRO A 170 -9.12 13.76 -0.50
N ARG A 171 -10.17 14.05 -1.30
CA ARG A 171 -11.47 13.37 -1.18
C ARG A 171 -11.37 11.92 -1.63
N GLU A 172 -10.69 11.66 -2.74
CA GLU A 172 -10.45 10.31 -3.24
C GLU A 172 -9.57 9.49 -2.27
N ARG A 173 -8.59 10.11 -1.60
CA ARG A 173 -7.77 9.44 -0.56
C ARG A 173 -8.63 8.99 0.62
N VAL A 174 -9.53 9.83 1.13
CA VAL A 174 -10.44 9.45 2.23
C VAL A 174 -11.31 8.26 1.80
N ARG A 175 -11.88 8.34 0.59
CA ARG A 175 -12.71 7.25 0.06
C ARG A 175 -11.93 5.95 -0.09
N PHE A 176 -10.72 6.03 -0.60
CA PHE A 176 -9.82 4.89 -0.73
C PHE A 176 -9.51 4.26 0.63
N ARG A 177 -9.15 5.08 1.63
CA ARG A 177 -8.86 4.62 3.00
C ARG A 177 -10.03 3.83 3.60
N ASN A 178 -11.26 4.34 3.44
CA ASN A 178 -12.46 3.65 3.93
C ASN A 178 -12.65 2.27 3.29
N ILE A 179 -12.42 2.15 1.98
CA ILE A 179 -12.47 0.86 1.27
C ILE A 179 -11.41 -0.10 1.85
N ILE A 180 -10.17 0.33 2.01
CA ILE A 180 -9.08 -0.53 2.49
C ILE A 180 -9.30 -0.98 3.94
N SER A 181 -9.71 -0.08 4.83
CA SER A 181 -10.02 -0.40 6.21
C SER A 181 -11.09 -1.50 6.33
N ALA A 182 -12.15 -1.40 5.52
CA ALA A 182 -13.19 -2.42 5.48
C ALA A 182 -12.68 -3.80 4.99
N LEU A 183 -11.68 -3.82 4.11
CA LEU A 183 -11.11 -5.05 3.55
C LEU A 183 -10.16 -5.78 4.52
N GLY A 184 -9.55 -5.08 5.48
CA GLY A 184 -8.56 -5.64 6.41
C GLY A 184 -9.15 -6.64 7.41
N LYS A 185 -10.44 -6.60 7.71
CA LYS A 185 -11.09 -7.44 8.74
C LYS A 185 -10.89 -8.95 8.55
N ASN A 186 -10.88 -9.41 7.30
CA ASN A 186 -10.82 -10.85 6.97
C ASN A 186 -9.69 -11.20 5.98
N ARG A 187 -8.71 -10.33 5.81
CA ARG A 187 -7.64 -10.46 4.83
C ARG A 187 -6.33 -9.92 5.37
N ILE A 188 -5.23 -10.36 4.81
CA ILE A 188 -3.94 -9.69 4.94
C ILE A 188 -3.92 -8.58 3.89
N VAL A 189 -3.87 -7.33 4.31
CA VAL A 189 -3.71 -6.19 3.41
C VAL A 189 -2.35 -5.55 3.67
N ILE A 190 -1.50 -5.49 2.65
CA ILE A 190 -0.19 -4.81 2.74
C ILE A 190 -0.21 -3.67 1.73
N LEU A 191 -0.08 -2.44 2.22
CA LEU A 191 -0.01 -1.26 1.36
C LEU A 191 1.31 -0.52 1.56
N SER A 192 1.95 -0.11 0.46
CA SER A 192 3.11 0.77 0.51
C SER A 192 2.69 2.22 0.33
N THR A 193 3.37 3.11 1.02
CA THR A 193 3.25 4.55 0.81
C THR A 193 4.47 5.31 1.37
N HIS A 194 4.66 6.53 0.90
CA HIS A 194 5.57 7.49 1.52
C HIS A 194 4.81 8.59 2.28
N ILE A 195 3.47 8.50 2.33
CA ILE A 195 2.58 9.48 2.95
C ILE A 195 2.10 8.94 4.30
N VAL A 196 2.52 9.58 5.39
CA VAL A 196 2.21 9.15 6.76
C VAL A 196 0.71 9.05 7.00
N SER A 197 -0.06 10.08 6.59
CA SER A 197 -1.51 10.12 6.80
C SER A 197 -2.28 9.00 6.09
N ASP A 198 -1.68 8.32 5.12
CA ASP A 198 -2.35 7.20 4.45
C ASP A 198 -2.35 5.92 5.30
N VAL A 199 -1.36 5.75 6.17
CA VAL A 199 -1.26 4.59 7.06
C VAL A 199 -1.76 4.88 8.47
N GLU A 200 -1.64 6.11 8.92
CA GLU A 200 -2.01 6.55 10.28
C GLU A 200 -3.45 6.18 10.66
N TYR A 201 -4.39 6.31 9.71
CA TYR A 201 -5.82 6.09 9.97
C TYR A 201 -6.32 4.68 9.67
N ILE A 202 -5.56 3.86 8.97
CA ILE A 202 -6.06 2.56 8.48
C ILE A 202 -5.19 1.37 8.83
N ALA A 203 -3.91 1.58 9.16
CA ALA A 203 -2.99 0.48 9.42
C ALA A 203 -3.10 0.00 10.88
N ASP A 204 -3.32 -1.29 11.06
CA ASP A 204 -3.23 -1.95 12.37
C ASP A 204 -1.76 -2.04 12.81
N GLN A 205 -0.85 -2.19 11.85
CA GLN A 205 0.59 -2.24 12.06
C GLN A 205 1.30 -1.39 11.01
N ILE A 206 2.29 -0.62 11.43
CA ILE A 206 3.13 0.20 10.57
C ILE A 206 4.55 -0.37 10.58
N MET A 207 5.12 -0.52 9.40
CA MET A 207 6.50 -0.95 9.20
C MET A 207 7.27 0.15 8.48
N ILE A 208 8.20 0.79 9.17
CA ILE A 208 9.03 1.86 8.60
C ILE A 208 10.25 1.21 7.96
N MET A 209 10.36 1.38 6.64
CA MET A 209 11.44 0.80 5.83
C MET A 209 12.44 1.87 5.37
N LYS A 210 13.72 1.65 5.62
CA LYS A 210 14.84 2.50 5.16
C LYS A 210 15.97 1.61 4.64
N GLN A 211 16.49 1.92 3.46
CA GLN A 211 17.62 1.22 2.84
C GLN A 211 17.48 -0.33 2.84
N GLY A 212 16.29 -0.83 2.59
CA GLY A 212 16.01 -2.27 2.51
C GLY A 212 15.75 -2.99 3.83
N ALA A 213 15.82 -2.31 4.97
CA ALA A 213 15.57 -2.87 6.29
C ALA A 213 14.37 -2.22 6.97
N PHE A 214 13.69 -2.96 7.86
CA PHE A 214 12.72 -2.36 8.78
C PHE A 214 13.48 -1.70 9.93
N ILE A 215 13.33 -0.39 10.09
CA ILE A 215 13.94 0.36 11.19
C ILE A 215 13.01 0.41 12.42
N LYS A 216 11.70 0.30 12.21
CA LYS A 216 10.71 0.19 13.28
C LYS A 216 9.44 -0.49 12.77
N THR A 217 8.83 -1.30 13.63
CA THR A 217 7.54 -1.96 13.36
C THR A 217 6.68 -1.91 14.60
N GLY A 218 5.38 -1.73 14.45
CA GLY A 218 4.43 -1.70 15.56
C GLY A 218 3.14 -0.97 15.24
N THR A 219 2.26 -0.85 16.21
CA THR A 219 1.09 0.03 16.13
C THR A 219 1.52 1.49 16.08
N GLN A 220 0.64 2.40 15.67
CA GLN A 220 0.92 3.83 15.70
C GLN A 220 1.42 4.29 17.07
N ALA A 221 0.77 3.87 18.16
CA ALA A 221 1.17 4.20 19.52
C ALA A 221 2.62 3.74 19.84
N GLN A 222 2.97 2.50 19.48
CA GLN A 222 4.32 1.96 19.67
C GLN A 222 5.38 2.68 18.82
N ILE A 223 5.00 3.14 17.63
CA ILE A 223 5.90 3.92 16.76
C ILE A 223 6.18 5.30 17.36
N LEU A 224 5.17 5.95 17.94
CA LEU A 224 5.27 7.31 18.51
C LEU A 224 5.83 7.36 19.93
N GLU A 225 5.75 6.27 20.70
CA GLU A 225 6.20 6.22 22.09
C GLU A 225 7.60 6.80 22.33
N PRO A 226 8.66 6.50 21.53
CA PRO A 226 10.00 7.03 21.78
C PRO A 226 10.16 8.54 21.53
N VAL A 227 9.22 9.15 20.82
CA VAL A 227 9.21 10.60 20.53
C VAL A 227 8.15 11.34 21.36
N ALA A 228 7.46 10.63 22.24
CA ALA A 228 6.51 11.24 23.17
C ALA A 228 7.25 12.23 24.09
N GLY A 229 6.76 13.47 24.14
CA GLY A 229 7.41 14.55 24.89
C GLY A 229 8.65 15.19 24.22
N CYS A 230 9.07 14.69 23.05
CA CYS A 230 10.17 15.29 22.29
C CYS A 230 9.71 16.34 21.27
N VAL A 231 8.42 16.45 21.03
CA VAL A 231 7.83 17.43 20.10
C VAL A 231 7.02 18.43 20.88
N TRP A 232 7.32 19.70 20.70
CA TRP A 232 6.70 20.81 21.39
C TRP A 232 5.98 21.69 20.38
N LYS A 233 4.85 22.24 20.80
CA LYS A 233 4.12 23.25 20.07
C LYS A 233 4.20 24.54 20.85
N CYS A 234 4.67 25.61 20.25
CA CYS A 234 4.74 26.93 20.87
C CYS A 234 4.18 27.98 19.93
N VAL A 235 3.59 29.01 20.48
CA VAL A 235 3.13 30.21 19.75
C VAL A 235 4.11 31.33 20.11
N VAL A 236 4.80 31.85 19.09
CA VAL A 236 5.89 32.81 19.25
C VAL A 236 5.74 33.94 18.21
N SER A 237 6.49 35.03 18.39
CA SER A 237 6.60 36.08 17.37
C SER A 237 7.38 35.58 16.15
N GLU A 238 7.24 36.24 14.99
CA GLU A 238 7.98 35.89 13.77
C GLU A 238 9.48 35.89 14.00
N LYS A 239 10.01 36.87 14.78
CA LYS A 239 11.44 36.95 15.10
C LYS A 239 11.92 35.77 15.94
N GLU A 240 11.17 35.38 16.97
CA GLU A 240 11.49 34.20 17.79
C GLU A 240 11.39 32.90 16.99
N ALA A 241 10.47 32.83 16.02
CA ALA A 241 10.35 31.69 15.12
C ALA A 241 11.59 31.51 14.23
N GLU A 242 12.18 32.61 13.73
CA GLU A 242 13.45 32.57 12.99
C GLU A 242 14.60 32.06 13.87
N GLU A 243 14.71 32.54 15.12
CA GLU A 243 15.72 32.10 16.08
C GLU A 243 15.56 30.61 16.45
N LEU A 244 14.33 30.15 16.67
CA LEU A 244 14.03 28.74 16.93
C LEU A 244 14.33 27.85 15.72
N ASN A 245 14.01 28.28 14.51
CA ASN A 245 14.29 27.53 13.28
C ASN A 245 15.81 27.42 13.01
N ALA A 246 16.61 28.37 13.48
CA ALA A 246 18.08 28.31 13.40
C ALA A 246 18.69 27.36 14.43
N THR A 247 18.03 27.13 15.56
CA THR A 247 18.56 26.38 16.70
C THR A 247 18.00 24.96 16.81
N TYR A 248 16.75 24.77 16.42
CA TYR A 248 16.02 23.51 16.55
C TYR A 248 15.49 23.02 15.20
N ALA A 249 15.20 21.73 15.12
CA ALA A 249 14.53 21.12 13.95
C ALA A 249 13.03 21.46 13.96
N VAL A 250 12.66 22.61 13.38
CA VAL A 250 11.26 23.02 13.26
C VAL A 250 10.58 22.21 12.16
N SER A 251 9.52 21.48 12.50
CA SER A 251 8.81 20.62 11.56
C SER A 251 7.68 21.34 10.81
N ASN A 252 7.12 22.40 11.39
CA ASN A 252 6.01 23.15 10.80
C ASN A 252 5.96 24.57 11.39
N LEU A 253 5.66 25.55 10.54
CA LEU A 253 5.39 26.94 10.92
C LEU A 253 4.02 27.33 10.35
N ARG A 254 3.12 27.81 11.19
CA ARG A 254 1.79 28.29 10.78
C ARG A 254 1.55 29.68 11.32
N GLY A 255 0.96 30.55 10.52
CA GLY A 255 0.45 31.83 11.02
C GLY A 255 -0.56 31.59 12.15
N SER A 256 -0.41 32.28 13.26
CA SER A 256 -1.39 32.29 14.35
C SER A 256 -2.60 33.16 13.97
N GLU A 257 -3.75 32.93 14.63
CA GLU A 257 -4.91 33.82 14.50
C GLU A 257 -4.65 35.24 15.04
N ARG A 258 -3.55 35.44 15.77
CA ARG A 258 -3.10 36.75 16.28
C ARG A 258 -2.07 37.35 15.32
N GLU A 259 -2.27 38.62 14.93
CA GLU A 259 -1.35 39.36 14.06
C GLU A 259 0.09 39.33 14.64
N GLY A 260 1.09 38.99 13.79
CA GLY A 260 2.50 38.98 14.15
C GLY A 260 2.97 37.79 14.98
N GLN A 261 2.17 36.70 15.07
CA GLN A 261 2.56 35.45 15.75
C GLN A 261 2.52 34.27 14.77
N VAL A 262 3.41 33.31 15.00
CA VAL A 262 3.48 32.02 14.28
C VAL A 262 3.44 30.87 15.29
N GLU A 263 2.88 29.76 14.84
CA GLU A 263 2.70 28.53 15.61
C GLU A 263 3.59 27.41 15.08
#